data_406ebe12cd94c58560bb2ed066aed290
#
_entry.id   406ebe12cd94c58560bb2ed066aed290
#
_cell.length_a   1.000
_cell.length_b   1.000
_cell.length_c   1.000
_cell.angle_alpha   90.00
_cell.angle_beta   90.00
_cell.angle_gamma   90.00
#
_symmetry.space_group_name_H-M   'P 1'
#
loop_
_entity.id
_entity.type
_entity.pdbx_description
1 polymer ?
#
loop_
_entity_poly.entity_id
_entity_poly.type
_entity_poly.pdbx_seq_one_letter_code
_entity_poly.pdbx_strand_id
1 'polypeptide(L)'
;MATLVSVNVGLPKDVAWNGRTVYTGAWKAPVSGPRMVRRLNVDGDGQGDLGGHGGENRAVLVYQVASYEHWAGELGRDDLVPGTFGENLTVDGMPDDEVCIGDRYQIGEVVLEVTQPRVTCYRVGMRLGEPRMAALLVSHHRPGFYCRVLTEGELAAGQEVVKIADGPQQVSVAEIDALLYLPGHPRDALERARAIPALSPGWKASLQSLLKQDSGTGNTGLTGVAPPPPAWPGFRTLKVTAVRDESRHVRSVSLADPTGEPLPKWLAGQSIVLRVAVAPGGPSLVRNYSLSNEPGMPEYRIGVKREPMGTVSAYIHDHVKVDDLVEVAAPRGSFFLDDSLQPVILISAGVGVTPVLSMLHSLAETGSERPVWWLHGARDSAEHPFAAEVRDLLNRLPHSQSHVFFSSPGTADRAGVEFDQPGRLSAEALSGLGLPTQAQVFVCGPEPFMDAVSDALVACGIDARSIHSERFGAHTAITPGIAAATARPPHQPEGPPGPGPSVQFARSGLSAPWRTTDTSLLEFAEACDVPTQWSCRTGVCHTCETALLAGRVRYDLEPLEPPADGNILLCVASPAEDVVVDL
;
A
#
# COMPACT_ATOMS: atom_id res chain seq x y z
N MET A 1 34.78 20.68 15.77
CA MET A 1 33.72 21.68 15.88
C MET A 1 32.94 21.65 14.60
N ALA A 2 31.61 21.57 14.68
CA ALA A 2 30.78 21.58 13.48
C ALA A 2 30.48 23.02 13.07
N THR A 3 30.33 23.28 11.77
CA THR A 3 30.16 24.62 11.22
C THR A 3 29.08 24.61 10.14
N LEU A 4 28.21 25.62 10.11
CA LEU A 4 27.24 25.87 9.06
C LEU A 4 27.95 26.49 7.84
N VAL A 5 28.12 25.71 6.79
CA VAL A 5 28.86 26.13 5.58
C VAL A 5 27.96 26.94 4.64
N SER A 6 26.69 26.52 4.50
CA SER A 6 25.75 27.21 3.60
C SER A 6 24.31 27.07 4.06
N VAL A 7 23.53 28.12 3.84
CA VAL A 7 22.06 28.10 3.92
C VAL A 7 21.51 28.09 2.50
N ASN A 8 20.68 27.11 2.18
CA ASN A 8 20.17 26.92 0.82
C ASN A 8 18.63 26.95 0.82
N VAL A 9 18.06 27.70 -0.12
CA VAL A 9 16.63 27.83 -0.30
C VAL A 9 16.24 27.72 -1.77
N GLY A 10 14.99 27.35 -2.03
CA GLY A 10 14.46 27.28 -3.38
C GLY A 10 12.94 27.10 -3.36
N LEU A 11 12.24 27.91 -4.13
CA LEU A 11 10.81 27.74 -4.31
C LEU A 11 10.52 26.52 -5.20
N PRO A 12 9.44 25.79 -4.94
CA PRO A 12 9.02 24.69 -5.80
C PRO A 12 8.74 25.16 -7.23
N LYS A 13 9.12 24.32 -8.18
CA LYS A 13 8.92 24.57 -9.61
C LYS A 13 8.59 23.28 -10.35
N ASP A 14 8.01 23.42 -11.51
CA ASP A 14 7.80 22.34 -12.45
C ASP A 14 9.11 21.93 -13.12
N VAL A 15 9.41 20.65 -13.11
CA VAL A 15 10.60 20.07 -13.76
C VAL A 15 10.16 18.89 -14.62
N ALA A 16 10.57 18.91 -15.89
CA ALA A 16 10.34 17.78 -16.79
C ALA A 16 11.21 16.59 -16.39
N TRP A 17 10.59 15.40 -16.26
CA TRP A 17 11.26 14.18 -15.92
C TRP A 17 10.52 12.97 -16.48
N ASN A 18 11.19 12.12 -17.27
CA ASN A 18 10.61 10.92 -17.88
C ASN A 18 9.25 11.17 -18.55
N GLY A 19 9.15 12.24 -19.38
CA GLY A 19 7.91 12.57 -20.07
C GLY A 19 6.80 13.19 -19.22
N ARG A 20 7.06 13.49 -17.95
CA ARG A 20 6.12 14.13 -17.01
C ARG A 20 6.63 15.47 -16.52
N THR A 21 5.73 16.23 -15.94
CA THR A 21 6.06 17.40 -15.12
C THR A 21 5.96 17.05 -13.65
N VAL A 22 7.05 17.25 -12.90
CA VAL A 22 7.12 17.03 -11.46
C VAL A 22 7.26 18.36 -10.76
N TYR A 23 6.28 18.70 -9.90
CA TYR A 23 6.36 19.88 -9.04
C TYR A 23 7.23 19.59 -7.83
N THR A 24 8.34 20.30 -7.62
CA THR A 24 9.36 19.94 -6.63
C THR A 24 10.15 21.12 -6.12
N GLY A 25 10.48 21.13 -4.82
CA GLY A 25 11.39 22.04 -4.14
C GLY A 25 12.84 21.53 -4.02
N ALA A 26 13.23 20.48 -4.77
CA ALA A 26 14.58 19.90 -4.68
C ALA A 26 15.69 20.78 -5.27
N TRP A 27 15.36 21.83 -6.01
CA TRP A 27 16.33 22.78 -6.57
C TRP A 27 16.57 23.93 -5.61
N LYS A 28 17.50 23.75 -4.69
CA LYS A 28 17.92 24.79 -3.75
C LYS A 28 19.26 25.37 -4.19
N ALA A 29 19.53 26.60 -3.77
CA ALA A 29 20.78 27.31 -4.03
C ALA A 29 21.22 28.07 -2.77
N PRO A 30 22.55 28.26 -2.58
CA PRO A 30 23.09 29.06 -1.50
C PRO A 30 22.55 30.50 -1.50
N VAL A 31 22.27 31.01 -0.31
CA VAL A 31 21.85 32.39 -0.12
C VAL A 31 22.81 33.11 0.80
N SER A 32 23.04 34.40 0.54
CA SER A 32 23.88 35.26 1.39
C SER A 32 23.08 35.88 2.53
N GLY A 33 23.75 36.15 3.65
CA GLY A 33 23.18 36.78 4.83
C GLY A 33 22.27 35.86 5.66
N PRO A 34 21.77 36.38 6.80
CA PRO A 34 20.94 35.59 7.71
C PRO A 34 19.61 35.21 7.07
N ARG A 35 19.06 34.07 7.51
CA ARG A 35 17.72 33.58 7.17
C ARG A 35 16.98 33.17 8.40
N MET A 36 15.72 33.60 8.48
CA MET A 36 14.81 33.17 9.53
C MET A 36 14.42 31.71 9.33
N VAL A 37 14.62 30.92 10.33
CA VAL A 37 14.15 29.52 10.41
C VAL A 37 12.89 29.50 11.23
N ARG A 38 11.80 29.03 10.63
CA ARG A 38 10.49 28.92 11.27
C ARG A 38 10.18 27.47 11.56
N ARG A 39 9.14 27.24 12.36
CA ARG A 39 8.69 25.91 12.77
C ARG A 39 8.55 24.92 11.62
N LEU A 40 8.18 25.36 10.45
CA LEU A 40 7.88 24.48 9.31
C LEU A 40 8.86 24.58 8.14
N ASN A 41 9.70 25.64 8.08
CA ASN A 41 10.59 25.85 6.95
C ASN A 41 11.60 26.99 7.21
N VAL A 42 12.51 27.19 6.26
CA VAL A 42 13.43 28.35 6.19
C VAL A 42 12.82 29.41 5.29
N ASP A 43 12.88 30.70 5.68
CA ASP A 43 12.35 31.81 4.87
C ASP A 43 13.02 31.85 3.49
N GLY A 44 12.20 31.90 2.44
CA GLY A 44 12.63 31.84 1.04
C GLY A 44 12.68 30.44 0.44
N ASP A 45 12.44 29.42 1.25
CA ASP A 45 12.31 28.04 0.81
C ASP A 45 10.85 27.62 0.62
N GLY A 46 10.62 26.52 -0.11
CA GLY A 46 9.30 25.95 -0.30
C GLY A 46 9.34 24.43 -0.48
N GLN A 47 8.24 23.78 -0.14
CA GLN A 47 8.08 22.34 -0.28
C GLN A 47 7.05 22.05 -1.37
N GLY A 48 7.44 21.28 -2.41
CA GLY A 48 6.57 20.96 -3.54
C GLY A 48 5.59 19.81 -3.27
N ASP A 49 5.81 19.06 -2.19
CA ASP A 49 5.03 17.89 -1.83
C ASP A 49 4.83 17.89 -0.31
N LEU A 50 3.75 18.50 0.14
CA LEU A 50 3.46 18.63 1.57
C LEU A 50 3.09 17.28 2.23
N GLY A 51 2.53 16.34 1.46
CA GLY A 51 2.18 15.01 1.97
C GLY A 51 3.40 14.13 2.24
N GLY A 52 4.35 14.10 1.28
CA GLY A 52 5.57 13.29 1.38
C GLY A 52 6.75 13.98 2.05
N HIS A 53 6.85 15.31 1.96
CA HIS A 53 8.04 16.07 2.40
C HIS A 53 7.71 17.24 3.35
N GLY A 54 6.46 17.42 3.75
CA GLY A 54 6.01 18.49 4.64
C GLY A 54 5.94 18.10 6.12
N GLY A 55 5.58 19.10 6.93
CA GLY A 55 5.34 18.98 8.37
C GLY A 55 6.57 19.28 9.23
N GLU A 56 6.31 19.49 10.54
CA GLU A 56 7.33 19.95 11.50
C GLU A 56 8.54 19.02 11.63
N ASN A 57 8.35 17.70 11.44
CA ASN A 57 9.45 16.74 11.52
C ASN A 57 10.38 16.75 10.29
N ARG A 58 10.05 17.54 9.28
CA ARG A 58 10.82 17.71 8.03
C ARG A 58 11.03 19.18 7.69
N ALA A 59 11.10 20.02 8.72
CA ALA A 59 11.20 21.46 8.55
C ALA A 59 12.53 21.88 7.91
N VAL A 60 13.63 21.22 8.26
CA VAL A 60 14.98 21.56 7.81
C VAL A 60 15.72 20.28 7.42
N LEU A 61 16.18 20.19 6.18
CA LEU A 61 17.05 19.11 5.70
C LEU A 61 18.53 19.54 5.85
N VAL A 62 19.33 18.70 6.48
CA VAL A 62 20.76 18.90 6.74
C VAL A 62 21.57 17.89 5.94
N TYR A 63 22.67 18.35 5.32
CA TYR A 63 23.59 17.49 4.60
C TYR A 63 25.05 17.94 4.83
N GLN A 64 25.98 16.99 4.96
CA GLN A 64 27.35 17.29 5.36
C GLN A 64 28.32 17.42 4.19
N VAL A 65 29.36 18.26 4.35
CA VAL A 65 30.41 18.51 3.35
C VAL A 65 31.17 17.24 2.98
N ALA A 66 31.53 16.40 3.94
CA ALA A 66 32.24 15.13 3.68
C ALA A 66 31.44 14.17 2.76
N SER A 67 30.12 14.28 2.71
CA SER A 67 29.31 13.54 1.74
C SER A 67 29.39 14.14 0.34
N TYR A 68 29.56 15.44 0.19
CA TYR A 68 29.84 16.07 -1.10
C TYR A 68 31.17 15.60 -1.70
N GLU A 69 32.22 15.58 -0.89
CA GLU A 69 33.53 15.06 -1.31
C GLU A 69 33.49 13.59 -1.71
N HIS A 70 32.77 12.77 -0.93
CA HIS A 70 32.54 11.37 -1.24
C HIS A 70 31.84 11.21 -2.60
N TRP A 71 30.72 11.93 -2.83
CA TRP A 71 29.96 11.81 -4.09
C TRP A 71 30.68 12.42 -5.29
N ALA A 72 31.49 13.44 -5.09
CA ALA A 72 32.34 13.98 -6.15
C ALA A 72 33.32 12.90 -6.67
N GLY A 73 33.93 12.13 -5.75
CA GLY A 73 34.80 11.01 -6.11
C GLY A 73 34.03 9.84 -6.74
N GLU A 74 32.94 9.41 -6.11
CA GLU A 74 32.16 8.23 -6.54
C GLU A 74 31.48 8.42 -7.90
N LEU A 75 30.96 9.62 -8.15
CA LEU A 75 30.24 9.96 -9.40
C LEU A 75 31.14 10.59 -10.47
N GLY A 76 32.42 10.84 -10.16
CA GLY A 76 33.34 11.53 -11.06
C GLY A 76 32.90 12.94 -11.42
N ARG A 77 32.37 13.71 -10.45
CA ARG A 77 31.75 15.04 -10.65
C ARG A 77 32.47 16.11 -9.86
N ASP A 78 32.68 17.26 -10.46
CA ASP A 78 33.28 18.46 -9.87
C ASP A 78 32.30 19.66 -9.76
N ASP A 79 31.04 19.46 -10.16
CA ASP A 79 29.99 20.48 -10.19
C ASP A 79 29.03 20.43 -8.98
N LEU A 80 29.32 19.61 -7.97
CA LEU A 80 28.50 19.48 -6.77
C LEU A 80 28.72 20.67 -5.83
N VAL A 81 27.70 21.50 -5.68
CA VAL A 81 27.71 22.69 -4.82
C VAL A 81 26.63 22.59 -3.72
N PRO A 82 26.75 23.33 -2.59
CA PRO A 82 25.72 23.35 -1.57
C PRO A 82 24.30 23.55 -2.14
N GLY A 83 23.32 22.79 -1.62
CA GLY A 83 21.94 22.76 -2.12
C GLY A 83 21.69 21.72 -3.22
N THR A 84 22.75 21.06 -3.76
CA THR A 84 22.61 20.06 -4.83
C THR A 84 21.83 18.83 -4.38
N PHE A 85 21.91 18.42 -3.13
CA PHE A 85 21.11 17.32 -2.59
C PHE A 85 19.73 17.77 -2.08
N GLY A 86 19.37 19.04 -2.29
CA GLY A 86 18.09 19.63 -1.88
C GLY A 86 17.99 19.95 -0.39
N GLU A 87 19.12 19.98 0.30
CA GLU A 87 19.23 20.35 1.71
C GLU A 87 19.09 21.84 1.94
N ASN A 88 18.59 22.22 3.11
CA ASN A 88 18.51 23.60 3.58
C ASN A 88 19.82 24.07 4.21
N LEU A 89 20.49 23.19 4.97
CA LEU A 89 21.73 23.48 5.65
C LEU A 89 22.83 22.53 5.17
N THR A 90 23.88 23.08 4.60
CA THR A 90 25.12 22.33 4.33
C THR A 90 26.05 22.57 5.51
N VAL A 91 26.45 21.51 6.19
CA VAL A 91 27.25 21.56 7.43
C VAL A 91 28.56 20.80 7.28
N ASP A 92 29.58 21.21 8.02
CA ASP A 92 30.81 20.46 8.20
C ASP A 92 30.87 19.90 9.62
N GLY A 93 31.37 18.66 9.77
CA GLY A 93 31.55 18.01 11.07
C GLY A 93 30.29 17.39 11.68
N MET A 94 29.32 16.99 10.87
CA MET A 94 28.10 16.28 11.31
C MET A 94 27.87 15.00 10.49
N PRO A 95 28.70 13.95 10.65
CA PRO A 95 28.55 12.72 9.90
C PRO A 95 27.32 11.93 10.31
N ASP A 96 26.68 11.24 9.33
CA ASP A 96 25.41 10.52 9.51
C ASP A 96 25.50 9.35 10.51
N ASP A 97 26.69 8.82 10.75
CA ASP A 97 26.99 7.73 11.70
C ASP A 97 27.24 8.22 13.14
N GLU A 98 27.45 9.53 13.35
CA GLU A 98 27.65 10.13 14.66
C GLU A 98 26.42 10.96 15.13
N VAL A 99 25.67 11.54 14.19
CA VAL A 99 24.45 12.29 14.50
C VAL A 99 23.35 11.33 14.87
N CYS A 100 22.77 11.47 16.08
CA CYS A 100 21.72 10.58 16.56
C CYS A 100 20.34 11.23 16.53
N ILE A 101 19.31 10.40 16.35
CA ILE A 101 17.91 10.87 16.42
C ILE A 101 17.59 11.39 17.82
N GLY A 102 17.08 12.61 17.89
CA GLY A 102 16.81 13.32 19.14
C GLY A 102 17.97 14.19 19.63
N ASP A 103 19.13 14.16 18.96
CA ASP A 103 20.18 15.13 19.20
C ASP A 103 19.65 16.55 18.99
N ARG A 104 20.08 17.47 19.82
CA ARG A 104 19.73 18.89 19.70
C ARG A 104 20.96 19.73 19.43
N TYR A 105 20.83 20.57 18.42
CA TYR A 105 21.87 21.48 17.97
C TYR A 105 21.40 22.91 18.02
N GLN A 106 22.28 23.81 18.49
CA GLN A 106 22.09 25.26 18.45
C GLN A 106 22.96 25.86 17.37
N ILE A 107 22.36 26.73 16.54
CA ILE A 107 23.04 27.52 15.50
C ILE A 107 22.53 28.96 15.62
N GLY A 108 23.34 29.87 16.14
CA GLY A 108 22.86 31.21 16.48
C GLY A 108 21.73 31.14 17.50
N GLU A 109 20.57 31.68 17.14
CA GLU A 109 19.36 31.65 17.99
C GLU A 109 18.52 30.38 17.77
N VAL A 110 18.73 29.65 16.68
CA VAL A 110 17.92 28.50 16.26
C VAL A 110 18.30 27.25 17.05
N VAL A 111 17.30 26.55 17.56
CA VAL A 111 17.50 25.22 18.15
C VAL A 111 16.77 24.19 17.28
N LEU A 112 17.54 23.21 16.79
CA LEU A 112 17.08 22.10 15.96
C LEU A 112 17.15 20.78 16.72
N GLU A 113 16.18 19.88 16.49
CA GLU A 113 16.21 18.50 16.98
C GLU A 113 16.13 17.53 15.81
N VAL A 114 17.04 16.58 15.76
CA VAL A 114 17.10 15.55 14.71
C VAL A 114 15.93 14.59 14.84
N THR A 115 15.15 14.42 13.78
CA THR A 115 13.87 13.68 13.80
C THR A 115 13.85 12.41 12.98
N GLN A 116 14.59 12.37 11.88
CA GLN A 116 14.62 11.21 10.97
C GLN A 116 15.72 11.34 9.93
N PRO A 117 16.20 10.20 9.37
CA PRO A 117 16.97 10.23 8.13
C PRO A 117 16.16 10.84 6.98
N ARG A 118 16.84 11.27 5.95
CA ARG A 118 16.18 11.62 4.69
C ARG A 118 15.41 10.39 4.17
N VAL A 119 14.14 10.58 3.82
CA VAL A 119 13.39 9.54 3.12
C VAL A 119 13.95 9.38 1.71
N THR A 120 14.29 8.16 1.33
CA THR A 120 14.74 7.85 -0.04
C THR A 120 13.69 8.27 -1.06
N CYS A 121 14.10 9.06 -2.05
CA CYS A 121 13.19 9.61 -3.04
C CYS A 121 13.90 9.81 -4.38
N TYR A 122 13.22 9.47 -5.47
CA TYR A 122 13.71 9.66 -6.84
C TYR A 122 14.09 11.11 -7.18
N ARG A 123 13.55 12.11 -6.44
CA ARG A 123 13.84 13.53 -6.70
C ARG A 123 15.31 13.89 -6.54
N VAL A 124 16.05 13.19 -5.69
CA VAL A 124 17.51 13.38 -5.59
C VAL A 124 18.21 12.87 -6.84
N GLY A 125 17.80 11.72 -7.35
CA GLY A 125 18.30 11.16 -8.61
C GLY A 125 17.95 12.07 -9.80
N MET A 126 16.73 12.59 -9.85
CA MET A 126 16.29 13.56 -10.85
C MET A 126 17.15 14.85 -10.80
N ARG A 127 17.44 15.37 -9.61
CA ARG A 127 18.26 16.58 -9.41
C ARG A 127 19.71 16.38 -9.86
N LEU A 128 20.27 15.20 -9.61
CA LEU A 128 21.66 14.85 -9.93
C LEU A 128 21.82 14.25 -11.34
N GLY A 129 20.76 13.85 -12.01
CA GLY A 129 20.83 13.09 -13.26
C GLY A 129 21.36 11.66 -13.06
N GLU A 130 21.30 11.13 -11.83
CA GLU A 130 21.76 9.78 -11.47
C GLU A 130 20.57 8.98 -10.88
N PRO A 131 19.92 8.13 -11.66
CA PRO A 131 18.73 7.37 -11.20
C PRO A 131 19.00 6.49 -9.97
N ARG A 132 20.23 5.96 -9.80
CA ARG A 132 20.62 5.12 -8.67
C ARG A 132 20.86 5.92 -7.38
N MET A 133 20.82 7.25 -7.40
CA MET A 133 21.25 8.05 -6.26
C MET A 133 20.51 7.73 -4.96
N ALA A 134 19.22 7.41 -5.03
CA ALA A 134 18.47 7.02 -3.83
C ALA A 134 19.01 5.72 -3.20
N ALA A 135 19.37 4.73 -4.01
CA ALA A 135 19.99 3.50 -3.53
C ALA A 135 21.42 3.74 -3.01
N LEU A 136 22.20 4.57 -3.71
CA LEU A 136 23.55 4.92 -3.32
C LEU A 136 23.58 5.62 -1.95
N LEU A 137 22.68 6.55 -1.69
CA LEU A 137 22.58 7.22 -0.38
C LEU A 137 22.43 6.22 0.77
N VAL A 138 21.58 5.21 0.59
CA VAL A 138 21.34 4.14 1.58
C VAL A 138 22.55 3.21 1.70
N SER A 139 23.03 2.65 0.58
CA SER A 139 24.12 1.66 0.59
C SER A 139 25.45 2.21 1.06
N HIS A 140 25.67 3.52 0.92
CA HIS A 140 26.85 4.22 1.44
C HIS A 140 26.63 4.86 2.81
N HIS A 141 25.46 4.65 3.45
CA HIS A 141 25.12 5.21 4.76
C HIS A 141 25.25 6.74 4.85
N ARG A 142 24.86 7.44 3.78
CA ARG A 142 24.97 8.91 3.66
C ARG A 142 23.65 9.56 3.26
N PRO A 143 22.53 9.29 3.96
CA PRO A 143 21.21 9.81 3.58
C PRO A 143 21.10 11.32 3.83
N GLY A 144 21.77 11.88 4.84
CA GLY A 144 21.44 13.15 5.44
C GLY A 144 20.19 13.04 6.33
N PHE A 145 19.81 14.11 7.01
CA PHE A 145 18.77 14.01 8.03
C PHE A 145 17.89 15.26 8.09
N TYR A 146 16.66 15.05 8.54
CA TYR A 146 15.74 16.12 8.85
C TYR A 146 15.76 16.49 10.33
N CYS A 147 15.52 17.80 10.55
CA CYS A 147 15.32 18.37 11.86
C CYS A 147 13.95 19.04 11.96
N ARG A 148 13.40 19.05 13.16
CA ARG A 148 12.33 19.99 13.56
C ARG A 148 12.93 21.18 14.27
N VAL A 149 12.23 22.31 14.21
CA VAL A 149 12.64 23.56 14.84
C VAL A 149 11.99 23.64 16.21
N LEU A 150 12.82 23.66 17.26
CA LEU A 150 12.37 23.84 18.64
C LEU A 150 12.31 25.33 19.02
N THR A 151 13.30 26.10 18.54
CA THR A 151 13.36 27.56 18.72
C THR A 151 13.59 28.19 17.37
N GLU A 152 12.71 29.07 16.96
CA GLU A 152 12.82 29.87 15.75
C GLU A 152 13.88 30.98 15.94
N GLY A 153 14.51 31.43 14.87
CA GLY A 153 15.50 32.48 14.92
C GLY A 153 16.24 32.63 13.60
N GLU A 154 17.20 33.52 13.55
CA GLU A 154 18.05 33.72 12.40
C GLU A 154 19.32 32.89 12.49
N LEU A 155 19.75 32.32 11.35
CA LEU A 155 21.06 31.71 11.19
C LEU A 155 21.73 32.14 9.86
N ALA A 156 23.04 32.08 9.83
CA ALA A 156 23.84 32.44 8.66
C ALA A 156 25.06 31.50 8.48
N ALA A 157 25.53 31.36 7.25
CA ALA A 157 26.75 30.65 6.96
C ALA A 157 27.93 31.20 7.78
N GLY A 158 28.82 30.33 8.22
CA GLY A 158 29.97 30.63 9.07
C GLY A 158 29.70 30.49 10.58
N GLN A 159 28.46 30.30 11.00
CA GLN A 159 28.15 30.08 12.42
C GLN A 159 28.54 28.69 12.89
N GLU A 160 28.93 28.60 14.16
CA GLU A 160 29.21 27.33 14.83
C GLU A 160 27.90 26.56 15.05
N VAL A 161 27.96 25.23 14.90
CA VAL A 161 26.89 24.30 15.22
C VAL A 161 27.25 23.60 16.52
N VAL A 162 26.53 23.93 17.59
CA VAL A 162 26.81 23.42 18.93
C VAL A 162 25.81 22.35 19.31
N LYS A 163 26.29 21.15 19.61
CA LYS A 163 25.44 20.10 20.19
C LYS A 163 25.11 20.45 21.65
N ILE A 164 23.85 20.67 21.96
CA ILE A 164 23.39 21.08 23.30
C ILE A 164 22.69 19.97 24.09
N ALA A 165 22.30 18.87 23.43
CA ALA A 165 21.77 17.69 24.09
C ALA A 165 21.97 16.46 23.21
N ASP A 166 22.20 15.32 23.83
CA ASP A 166 22.23 14.01 23.18
C ASP A 166 20.82 13.44 23.04
N GLY A 167 20.56 12.76 21.94
CA GLY A 167 19.35 11.98 21.72
C GLY A 167 19.28 10.78 22.66
N PRO A 168 18.06 10.41 23.14
CA PRO A 168 17.89 9.20 23.93
C PRO A 168 18.19 7.98 23.06
N GLN A 169 18.74 6.91 23.61
CA GLN A 169 19.10 5.67 22.93
C GLN A 169 20.34 5.75 22.01
N GLN A 170 20.83 6.91 21.64
CA GLN A 170 22.03 7.12 20.81
C GLN A 170 22.03 6.25 19.53
N VAL A 171 20.92 6.24 18.82
CA VAL A 171 20.78 5.57 17.52
C VAL A 171 21.05 6.57 16.42
N SER A 172 22.08 6.32 15.61
CA SER A 172 22.51 7.26 14.58
C SER A 172 21.55 7.33 13.40
N VAL A 173 21.67 8.40 12.62
CA VAL A 173 20.94 8.59 11.36
C VAL A 173 21.22 7.42 10.41
N ALA A 174 22.49 7.06 10.24
CA ALA A 174 22.91 5.95 9.40
C ALA A 174 22.36 4.60 9.90
N GLU A 175 22.35 4.35 11.22
CA GLU A 175 21.79 3.13 11.80
C GLU A 175 20.28 3.01 11.55
N ILE A 176 19.50 4.07 11.77
CA ILE A 176 18.05 4.05 11.52
C ILE A 176 17.72 3.88 10.04
N ASP A 177 18.49 4.53 9.16
CA ASP A 177 18.31 4.39 7.72
C ASP A 177 18.57 2.94 7.28
N ALA A 178 19.67 2.36 7.76
CA ALA A 178 20.00 0.95 7.52
C ALA A 178 18.93 -0.01 8.08
N LEU A 179 18.43 0.23 9.30
CA LEU A 179 17.35 -0.58 9.88
C LEU A 179 16.07 -0.60 9.07
N LEU A 180 15.80 0.42 8.27
CA LEU A 180 14.61 0.47 7.42
C LEU A 180 14.84 -0.10 6.02
N TYR A 181 16.01 0.16 5.42
CA TYR A 181 16.23 -0.07 3.99
C TYR A 181 17.23 -1.19 3.66
N LEU A 182 18.05 -1.62 4.60
CA LEU A 182 19.02 -2.69 4.37
C LEU A 182 18.59 -4.01 5.03
N PRO A 183 19.09 -5.17 4.53
CA PRO A 183 18.77 -6.47 5.11
C PRO A 183 19.24 -6.61 6.56
N GLY A 184 18.57 -7.51 7.29
CA GLY A 184 18.94 -7.83 8.65
C GLY A 184 18.41 -6.81 9.66
N HIS A 185 17.13 -6.88 9.97
CA HIS A 185 16.43 -6.00 10.90
C HIS A 185 16.43 -6.57 12.34
N PRO A 186 17.50 -6.38 13.16
CA PRO A 186 17.57 -6.91 14.51
C PRO A 186 16.43 -6.36 15.37
N ARG A 187 15.68 -7.26 16.00
CA ARG A 187 14.45 -6.90 16.74
C ARG A 187 14.70 -5.91 17.86
N ASP A 188 15.79 -6.10 18.61
CA ASP A 188 16.22 -5.22 19.70
C ASP A 188 16.60 -3.80 19.19
N ALA A 189 17.25 -3.71 18.05
CA ALA A 189 17.57 -2.44 17.41
C ALA A 189 16.32 -1.71 16.92
N LEU A 190 15.37 -2.43 16.31
CA LEU A 190 14.06 -1.87 15.91
C LEU A 190 13.27 -1.36 17.12
N GLU A 191 13.22 -2.10 18.21
CA GLU A 191 12.52 -1.70 19.45
C GLU A 191 13.18 -0.47 20.08
N ARG A 192 14.52 -0.43 20.15
CA ARG A 192 15.30 0.71 20.62
C ARG A 192 15.05 1.96 19.79
N ALA A 193 15.14 1.85 18.46
CA ALA A 193 14.88 2.96 17.55
C ALA A 193 13.44 3.49 17.66
N ARG A 194 12.44 2.59 17.70
CA ARG A 194 11.02 2.97 17.82
C ARG A 194 10.70 3.69 19.14
N ALA A 195 11.44 3.40 20.20
CA ALA A 195 11.24 4.03 21.52
C ALA A 195 11.69 5.50 21.57
N ILE A 196 12.43 6.00 20.56
CA ILE A 196 12.93 7.38 20.54
C ILE A 196 11.75 8.37 20.39
N PRO A 197 11.48 9.29 21.35
CA PRO A 197 10.36 10.22 21.26
C PRO A 197 10.44 11.15 20.04
N ALA A 198 11.64 11.61 19.69
CA ALA A 198 11.90 12.54 18.59
C ALA A 198 11.69 11.93 17.21
N LEU A 199 11.79 10.60 17.06
CA LEU A 199 11.58 9.94 15.78
C LEU A 199 10.18 10.20 15.24
N SER A 200 10.08 10.55 13.97
CA SER A 200 8.80 10.92 13.34
C SER A 200 7.79 9.77 13.35
N PRO A 201 6.48 10.08 13.39
CA PRO A 201 5.43 9.05 13.44
C PRO A 201 5.47 8.05 12.27
N GLY A 202 5.79 8.52 11.05
CA GLY A 202 5.90 7.66 9.87
C GLY A 202 7.02 6.62 9.99
N TRP A 203 8.18 7.02 10.49
CA TRP A 203 9.30 6.11 10.74
C TRP A 203 8.97 5.11 11.87
N LYS A 204 8.32 5.55 12.95
CA LYS A 204 7.85 4.66 14.01
C LYS A 204 6.87 3.61 13.50
N ALA A 205 5.94 3.99 12.62
CA ALA A 205 5.00 3.08 12.00
C ALA A 205 5.71 2.04 11.11
N SER A 206 6.70 2.47 10.32
CA SER A 206 7.51 1.58 9.48
C SER A 206 8.31 0.56 10.30
N LEU A 207 9.00 1.01 11.35
CA LEU A 207 9.73 0.11 12.27
C LEU A 207 8.77 -0.85 13.00
N GLN A 208 7.57 -0.39 13.37
CA GLN A 208 6.54 -1.25 13.96
C GLN A 208 6.07 -2.34 12.98
N SER A 209 5.97 -2.03 11.70
CA SER A 209 5.64 -3.01 10.66
C SER A 209 6.72 -4.09 10.54
N LEU A 210 8.00 -3.69 10.53
CA LEU A 210 9.13 -4.64 10.56
C LEU A 210 9.13 -5.54 11.81
N LEU A 211 8.78 -4.99 12.99
CA LEU A 211 8.68 -5.77 14.23
C LEU A 211 7.57 -6.83 14.21
N LYS A 212 6.53 -6.65 13.38
CA LYS A 212 5.43 -7.60 13.21
C LYS A 212 5.73 -8.72 12.21
N GLN A 213 6.83 -8.64 11.48
CA GLN A 213 7.23 -9.62 10.47
C GLN A 213 8.16 -10.66 11.07
N ASP A 214 8.01 -11.94 10.65
CA ASP A 214 9.00 -12.97 10.90
C ASP A 214 10.22 -12.75 9.97
N SER A 215 11.41 -12.95 10.52
CA SER A 215 12.69 -12.75 9.84
C SER A 215 12.80 -13.59 8.57
N GLY A 216 12.69 -12.98 7.40
CA GLY A 216 12.92 -13.69 6.14
C GLY A 216 12.40 -13.04 4.86
N THR A 217 11.63 -11.97 4.95
CA THR A 217 11.11 -11.26 3.77
C THR A 217 11.68 -9.85 3.71
N GLY A 218 12.03 -9.40 2.50
CA GLY A 218 12.68 -8.11 2.23
C GLY A 218 12.01 -6.88 2.84
N ASN A 219 12.53 -5.73 2.56
CA ASN A 219 12.21 -4.46 3.22
C ASN A 219 10.77 -3.99 2.99
N THR A 220 9.82 -4.52 3.76
CA THR A 220 8.40 -4.15 3.73
C THR A 220 8.01 -3.09 4.78
N GLY A 221 9.00 -2.44 5.43
CA GLY A 221 8.76 -1.48 6.50
C GLY A 221 7.95 -0.24 6.10
N LEU A 222 7.82 0.05 4.81
CA LEU A 222 6.98 1.12 4.27
C LEU A 222 5.65 0.62 3.67
N THR A 223 5.50 -0.69 3.54
CA THR A 223 4.26 -1.35 3.13
C THR A 223 3.62 -2.02 4.35
N GLY A 224 2.33 -2.25 4.34
CA GLY A 224 1.69 -3.13 5.34
C GLY A 224 2.27 -4.56 5.28
N VAL A 225 1.83 -5.42 6.18
CA VAL A 225 2.25 -6.83 6.24
C VAL A 225 2.23 -7.44 4.84
N ALA A 226 3.37 -7.90 4.35
CA ALA A 226 3.44 -8.58 3.06
C ALA A 226 2.63 -9.89 3.13
N PRO A 227 1.76 -10.17 2.17
CA PRO A 227 1.07 -11.45 2.13
C PRO A 227 2.10 -12.59 1.90
N PRO A 228 1.81 -13.81 2.38
CA PRO A 228 2.67 -14.95 2.13
C PRO A 228 2.87 -15.16 0.62
N PRO A 229 4.01 -15.73 0.20
CA PRO A 229 4.27 -15.99 -1.22
C PRO A 229 3.18 -16.90 -1.80
N PRO A 230 2.83 -16.73 -3.09
CA PRO A 230 1.79 -17.54 -3.71
C PRO A 230 2.18 -19.02 -3.73
N ALA A 231 1.20 -19.90 -3.51
CA ALA A 231 1.42 -21.36 -3.43
C ALA A 231 1.90 -21.99 -4.77
N TRP A 232 1.72 -21.32 -5.88
CA TRP A 232 2.30 -21.65 -7.21
C TRP A 232 2.49 -20.39 -8.04
N PRO A 233 3.47 -20.37 -8.96
CA PRO A 233 3.66 -19.26 -9.89
C PRO A 233 2.66 -19.35 -11.06
N GLY A 234 2.27 -18.19 -11.60
CA GLY A 234 1.44 -18.10 -12.80
C GLY A 234 0.03 -18.67 -12.64
N PHE A 235 -0.49 -19.27 -13.71
CA PHE A 235 -1.82 -19.85 -13.78
C PHE A 235 -1.75 -21.38 -13.83
N ARG A 236 -2.64 -22.03 -13.07
CA ARG A 236 -2.87 -23.47 -13.05
C ARG A 236 -4.29 -23.75 -13.53
N THR A 237 -4.46 -24.80 -14.32
CA THR A 237 -5.80 -25.22 -14.77
C THR A 237 -6.52 -25.91 -13.63
N LEU A 238 -7.72 -25.43 -13.29
CA LEU A 238 -8.64 -26.06 -12.34
C LEU A 238 -9.93 -26.45 -13.07
N LYS A 239 -10.63 -27.43 -12.51
CA LYS A 239 -11.89 -27.96 -13.02
C LYS A 239 -13.05 -27.41 -12.21
N VAL A 240 -14.13 -26.99 -12.87
CA VAL A 240 -15.38 -26.59 -12.26
C VAL A 240 -16.10 -27.83 -11.73
N THR A 241 -16.32 -27.90 -10.41
CA THR A 241 -16.99 -29.04 -9.74
C THR A 241 -18.45 -28.75 -9.40
N ALA A 242 -18.79 -27.48 -9.17
CA ALA A 242 -20.17 -27.06 -8.92
C ALA A 242 -20.43 -25.64 -9.39
N VAL A 243 -21.67 -25.39 -9.79
CA VAL A 243 -22.19 -24.06 -10.13
C VAL A 243 -23.57 -23.94 -9.45
N ARG A 244 -23.79 -22.87 -8.65
CA ARG A 244 -25.05 -22.65 -7.92
C ARG A 244 -25.45 -21.18 -7.98
N ASP A 245 -26.75 -20.91 -8.10
CA ASP A 245 -27.28 -19.56 -7.97
C ASP A 245 -27.51 -19.27 -6.47
N GLU A 246 -26.78 -18.31 -5.93
CA GLU A 246 -26.83 -17.91 -4.51
C GLU A 246 -27.82 -16.76 -4.27
N SER A 247 -28.08 -15.96 -5.31
CA SER A 247 -29.12 -14.94 -5.34
C SER A 247 -29.46 -14.62 -6.79
N ARG A 248 -30.42 -13.70 -7.02
CA ARG A 248 -30.82 -13.29 -8.38
C ARG A 248 -29.64 -12.93 -9.29
N HIS A 249 -28.58 -12.36 -8.75
CA HIS A 249 -27.45 -11.85 -9.51
C HIS A 249 -26.10 -12.42 -9.08
N VAL A 250 -26.03 -13.27 -8.07
CA VAL A 250 -24.80 -13.89 -7.60
C VAL A 250 -24.84 -15.39 -7.85
N ARG A 251 -23.81 -15.90 -8.51
CA ARG A 251 -23.57 -17.31 -8.77
C ARG A 251 -22.28 -17.75 -8.12
N SER A 252 -22.27 -18.86 -7.41
CA SER A 252 -21.04 -19.49 -6.92
C SER A 252 -20.51 -20.52 -7.91
N VAL A 253 -19.17 -20.62 -7.98
CA VAL A 253 -18.44 -21.59 -8.78
C VAL A 253 -17.41 -22.25 -7.90
N SER A 254 -17.47 -23.58 -7.77
CA SER A 254 -16.47 -24.38 -7.07
C SER A 254 -15.44 -24.93 -8.05
N LEU A 255 -14.18 -24.93 -7.65
CA LEU A 255 -13.02 -25.27 -8.48
C LEU A 255 -12.12 -26.25 -7.73
N ALA A 256 -11.76 -27.37 -8.36
CA ALA A 256 -10.86 -28.36 -7.81
C ALA A 256 -9.73 -28.68 -8.81
N ASP A 257 -8.70 -29.35 -8.33
CA ASP A 257 -7.67 -29.90 -9.18
C ASP A 257 -8.24 -30.99 -10.10
N PRO A 258 -7.99 -30.98 -11.42
CA PRO A 258 -8.52 -31.97 -12.35
C PRO A 258 -8.01 -33.40 -12.07
N THR A 259 -6.90 -33.56 -11.35
CA THR A 259 -6.35 -34.87 -10.95
C THR A 259 -6.85 -35.36 -9.59
N GLY A 260 -7.60 -34.51 -8.87
CA GLY A 260 -8.12 -34.81 -7.53
C GLY A 260 -7.13 -34.54 -6.40
N GLU A 261 -5.99 -33.92 -6.69
CA GLU A 261 -5.04 -33.48 -5.66
C GLU A 261 -5.66 -32.33 -4.84
N PRO A 262 -5.43 -32.29 -3.53
CA PRO A 262 -5.93 -31.20 -2.70
C PRO A 262 -5.29 -29.88 -3.09
N LEU A 263 -6.11 -28.84 -3.15
CA LEU A 263 -5.61 -27.49 -3.40
C LEU A 263 -4.89 -26.94 -2.15
N PRO A 264 -3.85 -26.11 -2.32
CA PRO A 264 -3.17 -25.46 -1.21
C PRO A 264 -4.12 -24.67 -0.32
N LYS A 265 -3.86 -24.69 0.98
CA LYS A 265 -4.60 -23.88 1.95
C LYS A 265 -4.42 -22.38 1.64
N TRP A 266 -5.40 -21.59 2.01
CA TRP A 266 -5.39 -20.14 1.90
C TRP A 266 -5.76 -19.49 3.23
N LEU A 267 -5.52 -18.19 3.36
CA LEU A 267 -5.98 -17.40 4.50
C LEU A 267 -7.41 -16.90 4.23
N ALA A 268 -8.28 -17.00 5.23
CA ALA A 268 -9.67 -16.58 5.13
C ALA A 268 -9.79 -15.10 4.74
N GLY A 269 -10.39 -14.82 3.60
CA GLY A 269 -10.49 -13.48 2.99
C GLY A 269 -9.61 -13.27 1.75
N GLN A 270 -8.66 -14.17 1.46
CA GLN A 270 -7.86 -14.11 0.23
C GLN A 270 -8.70 -14.33 -1.03
N SER A 271 -8.13 -13.95 -2.16
CA SER A 271 -8.74 -14.01 -3.49
C SER A 271 -7.87 -14.77 -4.48
N ILE A 272 -8.50 -15.25 -5.56
CA ILE A 272 -7.85 -15.86 -6.72
C ILE A 272 -8.10 -15.02 -7.97
N VAL A 273 -7.23 -15.16 -8.97
CA VAL A 273 -7.44 -14.53 -10.28
C VAL A 273 -7.83 -15.61 -11.30
N LEU A 274 -8.98 -15.44 -11.95
CA LEU A 274 -9.40 -16.24 -13.07
C LEU A 274 -8.93 -15.60 -14.38
N ARG A 275 -8.41 -16.43 -15.28
CA ARG A 275 -8.13 -16.07 -16.67
C ARG A 275 -9.10 -16.81 -17.59
N VAL A 276 -9.88 -16.08 -18.37
CA VAL A 276 -10.98 -16.61 -19.20
C VAL A 276 -10.85 -16.11 -20.63
N ALA A 277 -10.93 -17.03 -21.59
CA ALA A 277 -11.06 -16.68 -23.01
C ALA A 277 -12.57 -16.55 -23.33
N VAL A 278 -13.07 -15.33 -23.43
CA VAL A 278 -14.51 -15.07 -23.65
C VAL A 278 -14.97 -15.29 -25.10
N ALA A 279 -14.04 -15.42 -26.03
CA ALA A 279 -14.29 -15.75 -27.42
C ALA A 279 -13.20 -16.67 -27.97
N PRO A 280 -13.52 -17.62 -28.88
CA PRO A 280 -12.52 -18.48 -29.53
C PRO A 280 -11.46 -17.64 -30.28
N GLY A 281 -10.19 -17.80 -29.91
CA GLY A 281 -9.07 -17.04 -30.51
C GLY A 281 -9.00 -15.56 -30.12
N GLY A 282 -9.87 -15.09 -29.24
CA GLY A 282 -9.84 -13.74 -28.68
C GLY A 282 -8.85 -13.62 -27.51
N PRO A 283 -8.58 -12.40 -27.04
CA PRO A 283 -7.71 -12.17 -25.91
C PRO A 283 -8.33 -12.80 -24.63
N SER A 284 -7.49 -13.41 -23.81
CA SER A 284 -7.88 -13.83 -22.46
C SER A 284 -8.04 -12.60 -21.57
N LEU A 285 -9.09 -12.62 -20.75
CA LEU A 285 -9.37 -11.59 -19.76
C LEU A 285 -9.15 -12.15 -18.34
N VAL A 286 -8.62 -11.33 -17.46
CA VAL A 286 -8.37 -11.71 -16.07
C VAL A 286 -9.29 -10.94 -15.12
N ARG A 287 -9.77 -11.62 -14.06
CA ARG A 287 -10.58 -11.00 -12.99
C ARG A 287 -10.25 -11.64 -11.66
N ASN A 288 -10.26 -10.79 -10.64
CA ASN A 288 -10.05 -11.20 -9.25
C ASN A 288 -11.39 -11.56 -8.60
N TYR A 289 -11.41 -12.66 -7.81
CA TYR A 289 -12.57 -13.13 -7.07
C TYR A 289 -12.15 -13.62 -5.69
N SER A 290 -12.79 -13.11 -4.65
CA SER A 290 -12.53 -13.56 -3.27
C SER A 290 -13.04 -14.98 -3.08
N LEU A 291 -12.27 -15.76 -2.32
CA LEU A 291 -12.67 -17.08 -1.87
C LEU A 291 -13.79 -16.96 -0.82
N SER A 292 -14.78 -17.84 -0.90
CA SER A 292 -16.01 -17.74 -0.09
C SER A 292 -16.33 -18.98 0.73
N ASN A 293 -15.51 -20.04 0.63
CA ASN A 293 -15.68 -21.26 1.42
C ASN A 293 -14.66 -21.34 2.55
N GLU A 294 -14.73 -22.44 3.29
CA GLU A 294 -13.82 -22.77 4.39
C GLU A 294 -12.39 -22.96 3.92
N PRO A 295 -11.40 -22.25 4.52
CA PRO A 295 -9.99 -22.48 4.23
C PRO A 295 -9.53 -23.90 4.57
N GLY A 296 -8.85 -24.55 3.63
CA GLY A 296 -8.37 -25.93 3.79
C GLY A 296 -9.27 -27.01 3.21
N MET A 297 -10.43 -26.65 2.68
CA MET A 297 -11.22 -27.54 1.84
C MET A 297 -10.44 -27.93 0.57
N PRO A 298 -10.69 -29.11 -0.03
CA PRO A 298 -9.99 -29.58 -1.23
C PRO A 298 -10.32 -28.78 -2.49
N GLU A 299 -11.26 -27.85 -2.42
CA GLU A 299 -11.71 -27.00 -3.53
C GLU A 299 -11.78 -25.53 -3.13
N TYR A 300 -11.69 -24.65 -4.10
CA TYR A 300 -11.93 -23.22 -3.97
C TYR A 300 -13.35 -22.89 -4.42
N ARG A 301 -14.03 -21.98 -3.72
CA ARG A 301 -15.32 -21.46 -4.14
C ARG A 301 -15.25 -19.94 -4.25
N ILE A 302 -15.73 -19.41 -5.36
CA ILE A 302 -15.90 -17.98 -5.61
C ILE A 302 -17.36 -17.62 -5.77
N GLY A 303 -17.72 -16.38 -5.43
CA GLY A 303 -19.03 -15.80 -5.74
C GLY A 303 -18.88 -14.74 -6.83
N VAL A 304 -19.64 -14.88 -7.91
CA VAL A 304 -19.58 -14.00 -9.08
C VAL A 304 -20.90 -13.27 -9.24
N LYS A 305 -20.89 -11.96 -9.06
CA LYS A 305 -22.04 -11.11 -9.36
C LYS A 305 -22.08 -10.82 -10.87
N ARG A 306 -23.25 -10.98 -11.47
CA ARG A 306 -23.49 -10.59 -12.86
C ARG A 306 -23.56 -9.07 -12.96
N GLU A 307 -22.53 -8.45 -13.50
CA GLU A 307 -22.49 -7.01 -13.73
C GLU A 307 -23.13 -6.67 -15.08
N PRO A 308 -23.96 -5.62 -15.17
CA PRO A 308 -24.71 -5.29 -16.39
C PRO A 308 -23.85 -5.10 -17.64
N MET A 309 -22.64 -4.57 -17.48
CA MET A 309 -21.65 -4.35 -18.55
C MET A 309 -20.42 -5.24 -18.41
N GLY A 310 -20.47 -6.24 -17.54
CA GLY A 310 -19.32 -7.06 -17.19
C GLY A 310 -19.12 -8.22 -18.17
N THR A 311 -18.10 -8.17 -19.02
CA THR A 311 -17.81 -9.22 -20.01
C THR A 311 -17.52 -10.58 -19.36
N VAL A 312 -16.61 -10.63 -18.37
CA VAL A 312 -16.23 -11.89 -17.71
C VAL A 312 -17.34 -12.43 -16.82
N SER A 313 -18.00 -11.55 -16.04
CA SER A 313 -19.10 -11.99 -15.18
C SER A 313 -20.30 -12.51 -15.98
N ALA A 314 -20.64 -11.87 -17.11
CA ALA A 314 -21.66 -12.39 -18.02
C ALA A 314 -21.26 -13.75 -18.59
N TYR A 315 -19.99 -13.89 -19.07
CA TYR A 315 -19.50 -15.16 -19.59
C TYR A 315 -19.59 -16.29 -18.54
N ILE A 316 -19.20 -16.03 -17.29
CA ILE A 316 -19.29 -17.03 -16.20
C ILE A 316 -20.76 -17.44 -15.97
N HIS A 317 -21.69 -16.49 -15.95
CA HIS A 317 -23.11 -16.79 -15.78
C HIS A 317 -23.73 -17.54 -16.95
N ASP A 318 -23.32 -17.26 -18.19
CA ASP A 318 -23.99 -17.78 -19.37
C ASP A 318 -23.34 -19.07 -19.91
N HIS A 319 -22.03 -19.27 -19.67
CA HIS A 319 -21.27 -20.32 -20.35
C HIS A 319 -20.58 -21.29 -19.42
N VAL A 320 -20.12 -20.85 -18.22
CA VAL A 320 -19.38 -21.74 -17.31
C VAL A 320 -20.31 -22.77 -16.69
N LYS A 321 -19.93 -24.04 -16.80
CA LYS A 321 -20.68 -25.21 -16.28
C LYS A 321 -19.74 -26.21 -15.63
N VAL A 322 -20.31 -27.17 -14.94
CA VAL A 322 -19.57 -28.30 -14.34
C VAL A 322 -18.77 -29.03 -15.43
N ASP A 323 -17.59 -29.47 -15.07
CA ASP A 323 -16.55 -30.10 -15.89
C ASP A 323 -15.75 -29.14 -16.80
N ASP A 324 -16.07 -27.86 -16.88
CA ASP A 324 -15.25 -26.90 -17.61
C ASP A 324 -13.87 -26.71 -16.92
N LEU A 325 -12.88 -26.37 -17.73
CA LEU A 325 -11.54 -26.07 -17.26
C LEU A 325 -11.31 -24.55 -17.29
N VAL A 326 -10.78 -24.01 -16.19
CA VAL A 326 -10.46 -22.59 -16.06
C VAL A 326 -9.04 -22.39 -15.54
N GLU A 327 -8.38 -21.34 -15.95
CA GLU A 327 -7.04 -21.00 -15.51
C GLU A 327 -7.11 -20.08 -14.27
N VAL A 328 -6.41 -20.47 -13.20
CA VAL A 328 -6.49 -19.83 -11.88
C VAL A 328 -5.10 -19.54 -11.36
N ALA A 329 -4.84 -18.31 -10.93
CA ALA A 329 -3.64 -17.98 -10.16
C ALA A 329 -3.85 -18.28 -8.67
N ALA A 330 -2.75 -18.60 -7.97
CA ALA A 330 -2.79 -18.99 -6.56
C ALA A 330 -3.48 -17.95 -5.67
N PRO A 331 -4.11 -18.37 -4.54
CA PRO A 331 -4.68 -17.46 -3.55
C PRO A 331 -3.68 -16.42 -3.07
N ARG A 332 -4.13 -15.17 -2.93
CA ARG A 332 -3.31 -14.03 -2.50
C ARG A 332 -4.17 -12.89 -1.95
N GLY A 333 -3.53 -11.85 -1.46
CA GLY A 333 -4.18 -10.66 -0.91
C GLY A 333 -3.84 -10.45 0.55
N SER A 334 -3.92 -9.19 0.99
CA SER A 334 -3.65 -8.77 2.37
C SER A 334 -4.93 -8.61 3.22
N PHE A 335 -6.10 -8.82 2.62
CA PHE A 335 -7.39 -8.78 3.30
C PHE A 335 -7.73 -10.17 3.84
N PHE A 336 -7.20 -10.52 5.02
CA PHE A 336 -7.45 -11.82 5.64
C PHE A 336 -7.56 -11.70 7.17
N LEU A 337 -8.27 -12.66 7.76
CA LEU A 337 -8.43 -12.79 9.20
C LEU A 337 -7.10 -13.26 9.83
N ASP A 338 -6.66 -12.58 10.86
CA ASP A 338 -5.48 -12.97 11.65
C ASP A 338 -5.87 -13.81 12.90
N ASP A 339 -4.84 -14.37 13.56
CA ASP A 339 -5.00 -15.21 14.74
C ASP A 339 -5.16 -14.40 16.06
N SER A 340 -5.48 -13.08 15.97
CA SER A 340 -5.69 -12.28 17.18
C SER A 340 -6.93 -12.75 17.96
N LEU A 341 -6.98 -12.45 19.25
CA LEU A 341 -8.12 -12.80 20.12
C LEU A 341 -9.14 -11.66 20.26
N GLN A 342 -8.96 -10.56 19.55
CA GLN A 342 -9.87 -9.42 19.58
C GLN A 342 -11.25 -9.79 19.02
N PRO A 343 -12.34 -9.12 19.45
CA PRO A 343 -13.64 -9.21 18.78
C PRO A 343 -13.52 -8.96 17.27
N VAL A 344 -14.36 -9.60 16.47
CA VAL A 344 -14.38 -9.47 15.01
C VAL A 344 -15.70 -8.88 14.56
N ILE A 345 -15.64 -7.87 13.71
CA ILE A 345 -16.82 -7.30 13.06
C ILE A 345 -16.69 -7.53 11.55
N LEU A 346 -17.56 -8.35 10.99
CA LEU A 346 -17.64 -8.70 9.58
C LEU A 346 -18.78 -7.93 8.93
N ILE A 347 -18.45 -6.97 8.06
CA ILE A 347 -19.42 -6.06 7.43
C ILE A 347 -19.40 -6.23 5.93
N SER A 348 -20.57 -6.42 5.31
CA SER A 348 -20.65 -6.61 3.87
C SER A 348 -21.91 -6.06 3.23
N ALA A 349 -21.88 -5.84 1.91
CA ALA A 349 -23.05 -5.58 1.11
C ALA A 349 -22.97 -6.33 -0.22
N GLY A 350 -24.09 -6.99 -0.61
CA GLY A 350 -24.18 -7.74 -1.85
C GLY A 350 -23.09 -8.81 -1.99
N VAL A 351 -22.38 -8.85 -3.13
CA VAL A 351 -21.31 -9.82 -3.38
C VAL A 351 -20.05 -9.61 -2.52
N GLY A 352 -19.92 -8.46 -1.84
CA GLY A 352 -18.88 -8.23 -0.83
C GLY A 352 -18.94 -9.20 0.37
N VAL A 353 -19.99 -9.99 0.45
CA VAL A 353 -20.11 -11.11 1.42
C VAL A 353 -18.99 -12.16 1.26
N THR A 354 -18.44 -12.36 0.06
CA THR A 354 -17.56 -13.49 -0.25
C THR A 354 -16.30 -13.58 0.64
N PRO A 355 -15.48 -12.54 0.81
CA PRO A 355 -14.28 -12.65 1.66
C PRO A 355 -14.63 -12.76 3.15
N VAL A 356 -15.66 -12.04 3.62
CA VAL A 356 -16.07 -12.10 5.04
C VAL A 356 -16.80 -13.42 5.37
N LEU A 357 -17.40 -14.06 4.38
CA LEU A 357 -17.96 -15.41 4.53
C LEU A 357 -16.85 -16.45 4.74
N SER A 358 -15.75 -16.37 4.01
CA SER A 358 -14.57 -17.23 4.25
C SER A 358 -13.99 -17.02 5.66
N MET A 359 -13.98 -15.77 6.16
CA MET A 359 -13.58 -15.48 7.54
C MET A 359 -14.55 -16.10 8.55
N LEU A 360 -15.86 -16.01 8.30
CA LEU A 360 -16.88 -16.63 9.15
C LEU A 360 -16.74 -18.15 9.18
N HIS A 361 -16.46 -18.81 8.04
CA HIS A 361 -16.12 -20.23 7.99
C HIS A 361 -14.94 -20.57 8.88
N SER A 362 -13.85 -19.83 8.78
CA SER A 362 -12.63 -20.04 9.59
C SER A 362 -12.91 -19.93 11.08
N LEU A 363 -13.70 -18.94 11.49
CA LEU A 363 -14.11 -18.75 12.89
C LEU A 363 -14.99 -19.91 13.39
N ALA A 364 -15.95 -20.34 12.59
CA ALA A 364 -16.86 -21.43 12.94
C ALA A 364 -16.16 -22.79 13.00
N GLU A 365 -15.22 -23.08 12.09
CA GLU A 365 -14.46 -24.33 12.04
C GLU A 365 -13.48 -24.47 13.22
N THR A 366 -12.84 -23.36 13.60
CA THR A 366 -11.93 -23.34 14.76
C THR A 366 -12.67 -23.31 16.11
N GLY A 367 -14.01 -23.23 16.10
CA GLY A 367 -14.80 -23.07 17.32
C GLY A 367 -14.42 -21.81 18.10
N SER A 368 -14.24 -20.70 17.40
CA SER A 368 -13.72 -19.45 17.96
C SER A 368 -14.59 -18.93 19.12
N GLU A 369 -13.97 -18.64 20.24
CA GLU A 369 -14.59 -17.97 21.40
C GLU A 369 -14.61 -16.44 21.25
N ARG A 370 -14.09 -15.89 20.18
CA ARG A 370 -14.10 -14.44 19.90
C ARG A 370 -15.55 -13.95 19.73
N PRO A 371 -15.93 -12.79 20.30
CA PRO A 371 -17.19 -12.16 19.93
C PRO A 371 -17.19 -11.81 18.42
N VAL A 372 -18.21 -12.31 17.70
CA VAL A 372 -18.34 -12.10 16.24
C VAL A 372 -19.61 -11.30 15.97
N TRP A 373 -19.45 -10.20 15.26
CA TRP A 373 -20.54 -9.36 14.78
C TRP A 373 -20.64 -9.51 13.26
N TRP A 374 -21.80 -9.94 12.79
CA TRP A 374 -22.10 -10.06 11.38
C TRP A 374 -23.10 -8.98 10.96
N LEU A 375 -22.70 -8.09 10.06
CA LEU A 375 -23.55 -7.03 9.52
C LEU A 375 -23.60 -7.15 8.01
N HIS A 376 -24.82 -7.34 7.46
CA HIS A 376 -24.98 -7.48 6.03
C HIS A 376 -26.08 -6.57 5.47
N GLY A 377 -25.78 -5.89 4.36
CA GLY A 377 -26.74 -5.09 3.61
C GLY A 377 -27.12 -5.75 2.28
N ALA A 378 -28.41 -5.95 2.06
CA ALA A 378 -28.95 -6.38 0.78
C ALA A 378 -30.11 -5.48 0.35
N ARG A 379 -30.63 -5.68 -0.86
CA ARG A 379 -31.81 -4.97 -1.32
C ARG A 379 -33.09 -5.60 -0.76
N ASP A 380 -33.20 -6.91 -0.91
CA ASP A 380 -34.30 -7.77 -0.50
C ASP A 380 -33.78 -9.22 -0.36
N SER A 381 -34.63 -10.18 0.00
CA SER A 381 -34.21 -11.59 0.16
C SER A 381 -33.74 -12.23 -1.14
N ALA A 382 -34.23 -11.82 -2.31
CA ALA A 382 -33.78 -12.34 -3.60
C ALA A 382 -32.38 -11.87 -4.00
N GLU A 383 -31.88 -10.80 -3.36
CA GLU A 383 -30.54 -10.22 -3.56
C GLU A 383 -29.59 -10.50 -2.36
N HIS A 384 -30.01 -11.37 -1.42
CA HIS A 384 -29.21 -11.74 -0.23
C HIS A 384 -28.50 -13.10 -0.46
N PRO A 385 -27.26 -13.10 -0.99
CA PRO A 385 -26.55 -14.33 -1.26
C PRO A 385 -26.04 -14.99 0.03
N PHE A 386 -25.99 -16.33 0.03
CA PHE A 386 -25.47 -17.18 1.12
C PHE A 386 -26.20 -17.05 2.47
N ALA A 387 -27.43 -16.49 2.51
CA ALA A 387 -28.13 -16.20 3.76
C ALA A 387 -28.33 -17.42 4.68
N ALA A 388 -28.66 -18.58 4.12
CA ALA A 388 -28.84 -19.82 4.91
C ALA A 388 -27.50 -20.31 5.48
N GLU A 389 -26.44 -20.32 4.67
CA GLU A 389 -25.10 -20.74 5.06
C GLU A 389 -24.53 -19.86 6.20
N VAL A 390 -24.68 -18.54 6.08
CA VAL A 390 -24.26 -17.59 7.13
C VAL A 390 -24.98 -17.87 8.44
N ARG A 391 -26.30 -18.10 8.40
CA ARG A 391 -27.09 -18.40 9.59
C ARG A 391 -26.61 -19.68 10.27
N ASP A 392 -26.33 -20.74 9.51
CA ASP A 392 -25.85 -22.00 10.02
C ASP A 392 -24.45 -21.86 10.65
N LEU A 393 -23.57 -21.07 10.07
CA LEU A 393 -22.23 -20.79 10.62
C LEU A 393 -22.31 -19.98 11.92
N LEU A 394 -23.15 -18.94 11.97
CA LEU A 394 -23.33 -18.12 13.17
C LEU A 394 -23.90 -18.94 14.32
N ASN A 395 -24.81 -19.90 14.07
CA ASN A 395 -25.35 -20.80 15.09
C ASN A 395 -24.28 -21.74 15.69
N ARG A 396 -23.14 -21.94 15.06
CA ARG A 396 -22.01 -22.71 15.57
C ARG A 396 -21.10 -21.90 16.49
N LEU A 397 -21.23 -20.57 16.50
CA LEU A 397 -20.37 -19.65 17.28
C LEU A 397 -21.06 -19.27 18.60
N PRO A 398 -20.40 -19.44 19.75
CA PRO A 398 -21.01 -19.20 21.07
C PRO A 398 -21.31 -17.72 21.35
N HIS A 399 -20.57 -16.81 20.73
CA HIS A 399 -20.63 -15.37 20.96
C HIS A 399 -20.83 -14.60 19.65
N SER A 400 -21.90 -14.93 18.90
CA SER A 400 -22.22 -14.28 17.63
C SER A 400 -23.43 -13.37 17.74
N GLN A 401 -23.41 -12.25 17.00
CA GLN A 401 -24.55 -11.34 16.78
C GLN A 401 -24.70 -11.08 15.29
N SER A 402 -25.92 -11.08 14.80
CA SER A 402 -26.23 -10.86 13.38
C SER A 402 -27.21 -9.71 13.21
N HIS A 403 -26.92 -8.82 12.25
CA HIS A 403 -27.82 -7.74 11.85
C HIS A 403 -27.87 -7.63 10.32
N VAL A 404 -29.02 -7.98 9.76
CA VAL A 404 -29.28 -7.94 8.32
C VAL A 404 -30.18 -6.75 7.99
N PHE A 405 -29.79 -5.96 7.01
CA PHE A 405 -30.48 -4.75 6.58
C PHE A 405 -31.00 -4.91 5.15
N PHE A 406 -32.31 -4.72 4.93
CA PHE A 406 -32.86 -4.67 3.59
C PHE A 406 -33.24 -3.24 3.19
N SER A 407 -32.59 -2.72 2.14
CA SER A 407 -32.82 -1.34 1.69
C SER A 407 -34.15 -1.14 0.97
N SER A 408 -34.73 -2.22 0.45
CA SER A 408 -36.04 -2.22 -0.23
C SER A 408 -36.71 -3.60 -0.08
N PRO A 409 -37.16 -3.96 1.13
CA PRO A 409 -37.78 -5.25 1.37
C PRO A 409 -38.95 -5.52 0.39
N GLY A 410 -39.00 -6.74 -0.13
CA GLY A 410 -40.10 -7.19 -0.96
C GLY A 410 -41.37 -7.49 -0.14
N THR A 411 -42.52 -7.68 -0.79
CA THR A 411 -43.79 -7.95 -0.10
C THR A 411 -43.81 -9.29 0.64
N ALA A 412 -42.91 -10.20 0.32
CA ALA A 412 -42.76 -11.51 0.98
C ALA A 412 -41.73 -11.48 2.13
N ASP A 413 -40.94 -10.44 2.24
CA ASP A 413 -39.90 -10.31 3.25
C ASP A 413 -40.49 -9.93 4.61
N ARG A 414 -40.12 -10.62 5.66
CA ARG A 414 -40.63 -10.42 7.02
C ARG A 414 -39.50 -9.99 7.93
N ALA A 415 -39.66 -8.86 8.61
CA ALA A 415 -38.76 -8.41 9.63
C ALA A 415 -38.66 -9.45 10.79
N GLY A 416 -37.45 -9.69 11.29
CA GLY A 416 -37.16 -10.71 12.29
C GLY A 416 -37.06 -12.14 11.74
N VAL A 417 -37.20 -12.34 10.41
CA VAL A 417 -37.05 -13.65 9.75
C VAL A 417 -36.02 -13.59 8.62
N GLU A 418 -36.26 -12.80 7.57
CA GLU A 418 -35.36 -12.64 6.44
C GLU A 418 -34.38 -11.49 6.65
N PHE A 419 -34.77 -10.46 7.42
CA PHE A 419 -33.94 -9.30 7.77
C PHE A 419 -34.34 -8.75 9.15
N ASP A 420 -33.42 -7.97 9.78
CA ASP A 420 -33.67 -7.38 11.11
C ASP A 420 -34.18 -5.94 11.02
N GLN A 421 -33.65 -5.15 10.10
CA GLN A 421 -33.97 -3.73 10.00
C GLN A 421 -34.20 -3.31 8.53
N PRO A 422 -35.26 -2.51 8.25
CA PRO A 422 -35.41 -1.90 6.94
C PRO A 422 -34.46 -0.71 6.79
N GLY A 423 -33.99 -0.48 5.56
CA GLY A 423 -33.06 0.61 5.24
C GLY A 423 -31.66 0.12 4.94
N ARG A 424 -30.75 1.07 4.80
CA ARG A 424 -29.32 0.79 4.60
C ARG A 424 -28.60 0.79 5.95
N LEU A 425 -27.49 0.07 6.01
CA LEU A 425 -26.56 0.17 7.12
C LEU A 425 -25.98 1.60 7.18
N SER A 426 -26.49 2.40 8.10
CA SER A 426 -26.15 3.82 8.27
C SER A 426 -25.35 4.07 9.54
N ALA A 427 -24.78 5.27 9.68
CA ALA A 427 -24.07 5.70 10.90
C ALA A 427 -24.97 5.60 12.15
N GLU A 428 -26.27 5.96 12.04
CA GLU A 428 -27.23 5.83 13.13
C GLU A 428 -27.45 4.37 13.52
N ALA A 429 -27.59 3.48 12.53
CA ALA A 429 -27.76 2.06 12.78
C ALA A 429 -26.52 1.48 13.50
N LEU A 430 -25.31 1.80 13.04
CA LEU A 430 -24.06 1.35 13.64
C LEU A 430 -23.89 1.85 15.09
N SER A 431 -24.21 3.11 15.36
CA SER A 431 -24.10 3.70 16.71
C SER A 431 -25.04 3.04 17.71
N GLY A 432 -26.22 2.55 17.24
CA GLY A 432 -27.21 1.86 18.06
C GLY A 432 -26.85 0.41 18.42
N LEU A 433 -25.86 -0.22 17.74
CA LEU A 433 -25.54 -1.62 17.94
C LEU A 433 -24.60 -1.90 19.13
N GLY A 434 -23.94 -0.89 19.69
CA GLY A 434 -22.99 -1.09 20.80
C GLY A 434 -21.75 -1.92 20.39
N LEU A 435 -21.21 -1.66 19.22
CA LEU A 435 -20.05 -2.38 18.67
C LEU A 435 -18.81 -2.24 19.59
N PRO A 436 -18.02 -3.31 19.75
CA PRO A 436 -16.79 -3.24 20.56
C PRO A 436 -15.73 -2.37 19.87
N THR A 437 -15.24 -1.33 20.55
CA THR A 437 -14.26 -0.38 20.01
C THR A 437 -12.86 -0.96 19.82
N GLN A 438 -12.56 -2.08 20.47
CA GLN A 438 -11.27 -2.81 20.35
C GLN A 438 -11.35 -3.95 19.31
N ALA A 439 -12.32 -3.95 18.41
CA ALA A 439 -12.51 -5.00 17.43
C ALA A 439 -11.61 -4.84 16.20
N GLN A 440 -11.30 -5.95 15.56
CA GLN A 440 -10.90 -5.99 14.16
C GLN A 440 -12.14 -5.92 13.28
N VAL A 441 -12.14 -5.04 12.31
CA VAL A 441 -13.28 -4.81 11.43
C VAL A 441 -12.88 -5.13 9.99
N PHE A 442 -13.69 -5.94 9.31
CA PHE A 442 -13.51 -6.28 7.91
C PHE A 442 -14.74 -5.80 7.12
N VAL A 443 -14.51 -4.90 6.16
CA VAL A 443 -15.57 -4.25 5.38
C VAL A 443 -15.39 -4.57 3.90
N CYS A 444 -16.43 -5.11 3.24
CA CYS A 444 -16.40 -5.36 1.81
C CYS A 444 -17.79 -5.11 1.17
N GLY A 445 -17.80 -4.38 0.05
CA GLY A 445 -19.02 -4.01 -0.66
C GLY A 445 -18.79 -2.92 -1.70
N PRO A 446 -19.86 -2.29 -2.20
CA PRO A 446 -19.75 -1.13 -3.09
C PRO A 446 -18.98 0.02 -2.44
N GLU A 447 -18.15 0.73 -3.22
CA GLU A 447 -17.28 1.79 -2.70
C GLU A 447 -17.99 2.85 -1.84
N PRO A 448 -19.14 3.43 -2.26
CA PRO A 448 -19.86 4.39 -1.42
C PRO A 448 -20.37 3.81 -0.09
N PHE A 449 -20.67 2.50 -0.06
CA PHE A 449 -21.03 1.80 1.16
C PHE A 449 -19.85 1.66 2.11
N MET A 450 -18.70 1.24 1.59
CA MET A 450 -17.50 1.05 2.41
C MET A 450 -17.02 2.36 3.02
N ASP A 451 -17.00 3.45 2.24
CA ASP A 451 -16.59 4.76 2.72
C ASP A 451 -17.54 5.24 3.84
N ALA A 452 -18.85 5.20 3.62
CA ALA A 452 -19.83 5.62 4.62
C ALA A 452 -19.77 4.78 5.91
N VAL A 453 -19.58 3.47 5.78
CA VAL A 453 -19.46 2.55 6.94
C VAL A 453 -18.15 2.81 7.69
N SER A 454 -17.04 2.98 6.99
CA SER A 454 -15.73 3.25 7.63
C SER A 454 -15.74 4.55 8.42
N ASP A 455 -16.29 5.63 7.85
CA ASP A 455 -16.44 6.92 8.54
C ASP A 455 -17.33 6.79 9.78
N ALA A 456 -18.43 6.05 9.68
CA ALA A 456 -19.34 5.82 10.79
C ALA A 456 -18.70 4.99 11.92
N LEU A 457 -17.90 3.97 11.59
CA LEU A 457 -17.17 3.16 12.57
C LEU A 457 -16.14 3.98 13.34
N VAL A 458 -15.42 4.86 12.65
CA VAL A 458 -14.49 5.82 13.29
C VAL A 458 -15.24 6.77 14.22
N ALA A 459 -16.42 7.27 13.80
CA ALA A 459 -17.28 8.10 14.65
C ALA A 459 -17.81 7.35 15.88
N CYS A 460 -17.97 6.01 15.79
CA CYS A 460 -18.31 5.14 16.94
C CYS A 460 -17.10 4.83 17.85
N GLY A 461 -15.92 5.37 17.57
CA GLY A 461 -14.72 5.20 18.41
C GLY A 461 -13.84 4.00 18.06
N ILE A 462 -14.07 3.35 16.91
CA ILE A 462 -13.18 2.29 16.41
C ILE A 462 -11.96 2.93 15.76
N ASP A 463 -10.76 2.43 16.09
CA ASP A 463 -9.51 2.92 15.49
C ASP A 463 -9.50 2.64 13.98
N ALA A 464 -9.27 3.67 13.16
CA ALA A 464 -9.20 3.53 11.70
C ALA A 464 -8.17 2.47 11.25
N ARG A 465 -7.11 2.21 12.03
CA ARG A 465 -6.12 1.17 11.76
C ARG A 465 -6.64 -0.25 11.95
N SER A 466 -7.73 -0.42 12.68
CA SER A 466 -8.41 -1.71 12.90
C SER A 466 -9.49 -1.99 11.85
N ILE A 467 -9.73 -1.06 10.91
CA ILE A 467 -10.71 -1.21 9.84
C ILE A 467 -9.98 -1.63 8.57
N HIS A 468 -10.20 -2.87 8.16
CA HIS A 468 -9.67 -3.46 6.94
C HIS A 468 -10.75 -3.44 5.87
N SER A 469 -10.42 -3.06 4.64
CA SER A 469 -11.38 -3.04 3.54
C SER A 469 -10.82 -3.71 2.29
N GLU A 470 -11.66 -4.49 1.60
CA GLU A 470 -11.37 -5.08 0.29
C GLU A 470 -12.32 -4.47 -0.73
N ARG A 471 -11.77 -3.81 -1.74
CA ARG A 471 -12.53 -3.14 -2.79
C ARG A 471 -12.55 -3.99 -4.06
N PHE A 472 -13.72 -4.13 -4.67
CA PHE A 472 -13.89 -4.87 -5.93
C PHE A 472 -13.99 -3.89 -7.11
N GLY A 473 -13.18 -4.13 -8.13
CA GLY A 473 -13.21 -3.34 -9.36
C GLY A 473 -12.05 -2.34 -9.49
N ALA A 474 -12.15 -1.50 -10.50
CA ALA A 474 -11.18 -0.47 -10.79
C ALA A 474 -11.29 0.67 -9.77
N HIS A 475 -10.20 0.94 -9.06
CA HIS A 475 -10.10 2.03 -8.10
C HIS A 475 -9.51 3.27 -8.73
N THR A 476 -9.79 4.41 -8.09
CA THR A 476 -9.09 5.66 -8.37
C THR A 476 -7.64 5.58 -7.93
N ALA A 477 -6.72 5.99 -8.80
CA ALA A 477 -5.30 6.03 -8.48
C ALA A 477 -5.02 6.96 -7.29
N ILE A 478 -4.35 6.41 -6.25
CA ILE A 478 -3.80 7.22 -5.16
C ILE A 478 -2.38 7.58 -5.56
N THR A 479 -2.16 8.84 -5.92
CA THR A 479 -0.83 9.37 -6.21
C THR A 479 -0.32 10.08 -4.95
N PRO A 480 0.60 9.49 -4.16
CA PRO A 480 1.14 10.17 -3.00
C PRO A 480 1.83 11.49 -3.41
N GLY A 481 1.40 12.60 -2.81
CA GLY A 481 2.03 13.91 -2.99
C GLY A 481 1.49 14.79 -4.12
N ILE A 482 0.40 14.42 -4.78
CA ILE A 482 -0.33 15.31 -5.70
C ILE A 482 -1.66 15.68 -5.05
N ALA A 483 -1.79 16.93 -4.59
CA ALA A 483 -3.07 17.47 -4.16
C ALA A 483 -4.01 17.56 -5.37
N ALA A 484 -5.18 16.90 -5.28
CA ALA A 484 -6.31 17.02 -6.20
C ALA A 484 -6.04 16.71 -7.68
N ALA A 485 -5.55 15.50 -8.01
CA ALA A 485 -5.87 14.92 -9.30
C ALA A 485 -7.33 14.42 -9.25
N THR A 486 -8.14 14.82 -10.21
CA THR A 486 -9.47 14.22 -10.40
C THR A 486 -9.27 12.73 -10.67
N ALA A 487 -9.73 11.92 -9.75
CA ALA A 487 -9.65 10.48 -9.84
C ALA A 487 -10.41 9.98 -11.08
N ARG A 488 -9.70 9.37 -12.02
CA ARG A 488 -10.27 8.74 -13.21
C ARG A 488 -10.30 7.22 -13.01
N PRO A 489 -11.33 6.54 -13.52
CA PRO A 489 -11.28 5.08 -13.56
C PRO A 489 -10.15 4.60 -14.50
N PRO A 490 -9.56 3.42 -14.27
CA PRO A 490 -8.55 2.83 -15.15
C PRO A 490 -8.98 2.81 -16.61
N HIS A 491 -8.11 3.27 -17.50
CA HIS A 491 -8.37 3.43 -18.92
C HIS A 491 -7.13 3.10 -19.77
N GLN A 492 -7.31 2.97 -21.08
CA GLN A 492 -6.17 2.84 -22.00
C GLN A 492 -5.30 4.10 -21.92
N PRO A 493 -3.96 3.95 -21.95
CA PRO A 493 -3.07 5.12 -21.91
C PRO A 493 -3.30 6.01 -23.12
N GLU A 494 -3.20 7.33 -22.94
CA GLU A 494 -3.41 8.31 -23.99
C GLU A 494 -2.37 8.14 -25.12
N GLY A 495 -2.82 8.26 -26.37
CA GLY A 495 -1.99 8.15 -27.57
C GLY A 495 -2.12 6.79 -28.29
N PRO A 496 -1.29 6.54 -29.32
CA PRO A 496 -1.36 5.31 -30.08
C PRO A 496 -0.93 4.10 -29.21
N PRO A 497 -1.50 2.91 -29.47
CA PRO A 497 -1.10 1.70 -28.75
C PRO A 497 0.38 1.41 -29.00
N GLY A 498 1.08 0.95 -27.98
CA GLY A 498 2.49 0.57 -28.08
C GLY A 498 2.69 -0.72 -28.88
N PRO A 499 3.90 -0.95 -29.41
CA PRO A 499 4.25 -2.17 -30.13
C PRO A 499 4.73 -3.31 -29.21
N GLY A 500 4.82 -3.07 -27.91
CA GLY A 500 5.40 -3.99 -26.94
C GLY A 500 4.45 -5.06 -26.43
N PRO A 501 4.90 -5.86 -25.46
CA PRO A 501 4.10 -6.91 -24.84
C PRO A 501 2.80 -6.38 -24.22
N SER A 502 1.80 -7.25 -24.05
CA SER A 502 0.57 -6.95 -23.35
C SER A 502 0.82 -6.87 -21.83
N VAL A 503 0.38 -5.78 -21.21
CA VAL A 503 0.34 -5.64 -19.75
C VAL A 503 -1.11 -5.70 -19.30
N GLN A 504 -1.42 -6.65 -18.42
CA GLN A 504 -2.74 -6.84 -17.86
C GLN A 504 -2.72 -6.53 -16.37
N PHE A 505 -3.64 -5.69 -15.92
CA PHE A 505 -3.86 -5.35 -14.53
C PHE A 505 -5.08 -6.13 -14.02
N ALA A 506 -4.82 -7.18 -13.21
CA ALA A 506 -5.82 -8.19 -12.86
C ALA A 506 -7.00 -7.63 -12.06
N ARG A 507 -6.73 -6.77 -11.07
CA ARG A 507 -7.77 -6.15 -10.23
C ARG A 507 -8.57 -5.10 -10.99
N SER A 508 -7.87 -4.27 -11.74
CA SER A 508 -8.49 -3.22 -12.57
C SER A 508 -9.18 -3.78 -13.80
N GLY A 509 -8.86 -5.01 -14.20
CA GLY A 509 -9.40 -5.67 -15.38
C GLY A 509 -9.02 -4.98 -16.69
N LEU A 510 -7.98 -4.16 -16.68
CA LEU A 510 -7.45 -3.44 -17.82
C LEU A 510 -6.34 -4.25 -18.49
N SER A 511 -6.31 -4.24 -19.81
CA SER A 511 -5.20 -4.78 -20.62
C SER A 511 -4.80 -3.74 -21.65
N ALA A 512 -3.51 -3.43 -21.73
CA ALA A 512 -2.99 -2.46 -22.69
C ALA A 512 -1.60 -2.89 -23.19
N PRO A 513 -1.26 -2.62 -24.47
CA PRO A 513 0.06 -2.92 -25.01
C PRO A 513 1.11 -1.93 -24.47
N TRP A 514 2.27 -2.47 -24.08
CA TRP A 514 3.39 -1.69 -23.57
C TRP A 514 3.91 -0.68 -24.61
N ARG A 515 4.19 0.52 -24.15
CA ARG A 515 4.77 1.58 -25.00
C ARG A 515 6.27 1.71 -24.69
N THR A 516 7.06 1.91 -25.73
CA THR A 516 8.52 2.14 -25.61
C THR A 516 8.87 3.48 -24.93
N THR A 517 7.89 4.35 -24.75
CA THR A 517 8.03 5.63 -24.04
C THR A 517 7.92 5.51 -22.53
N ASP A 518 7.36 4.39 -22.02
CA ASP A 518 7.22 4.17 -20.59
C ASP A 518 8.50 3.47 -20.08
N THR A 519 9.03 3.97 -18.97
CA THR A 519 10.31 3.48 -18.42
C THR A 519 10.10 2.38 -17.37
N SER A 520 8.89 2.26 -16.80
CA SER A 520 8.58 1.24 -15.79
C SER A 520 7.11 0.88 -15.79
N LEU A 521 6.80 -0.32 -15.26
CA LEU A 521 5.42 -0.77 -15.05
C LEU A 521 4.63 0.16 -14.11
N LEU A 522 5.31 0.86 -13.20
CA LEU A 522 4.70 1.90 -12.38
C LEU A 522 4.21 3.07 -13.24
N GLU A 523 5.06 3.59 -14.12
CA GLU A 523 4.68 4.69 -15.00
C GLU A 523 3.57 4.31 -15.97
N PHE A 524 3.62 3.08 -16.47
CA PHE A 524 2.56 2.56 -17.34
C PHE A 524 1.23 2.43 -16.60
N ALA A 525 1.24 1.91 -15.36
CA ALA A 525 0.04 1.84 -14.52
C ALA A 525 -0.55 3.23 -14.23
N GLU A 526 0.31 4.21 -13.92
CA GLU A 526 -0.12 5.60 -13.71
C GLU A 526 -0.67 6.25 -14.99
N ALA A 527 -0.07 5.98 -16.16
CA ALA A 527 -0.59 6.46 -17.45
C ALA A 527 -1.97 5.87 -17.79
N CYS A 528 -2.31 4.75 -17.16
CA CYS A 528 -3.61 4.08 -17.27
C CYS A 528 -4.57 4.45 -16.13
N ASP A 529 -4.20 5.33 -15.21
CA ASP A 529 -4.91 5.62 -13.95
C ASP A 529 -5.21 4.35 -13.13
N VAL A 530 -4.35 3.31 -13.21
CA VAL A 530 -4.43 2.10 -12.39
C VAL A 530 -3.90 2.42 -11.00
N PRO A 531 -4.64 2.11 -9.93
CA PRO A 531 -4.22 2.37 -8.55
C PRO A 531 -2.91 1.66 -8.22
N THR A 532 -1.93 2.43 -7.79
CA THR A 532 -0.61 1.94 -7.40
C THR A 532 -0.13 2.62 -6.13
N GLN A 533 0.67 1.90 -5.34
CA GLN A 533 1.42 2.49 -4.24
C GLN A 533 2.88 2.67 -4.68
N TRP A 534 3.48 3.79 -4.33
CA TRP A 534 4.89 4.05 -4.61
C TRP A 534 5.47 5.12 -3.67
N SER A 535 6.79 5.12 -3.52
CA SER A 535 7.51 6.14 -2.75
C SER A 535 8.83 6.51 -3.43
N CYS A 536 9.87 5.66 -3.38
CA CYS A 536 11.21 6.00 -3.86
C CYS A 536 11.34 6.05 -5.39
N ARG A 537 10.61 5.25 -6.14
CA ARG A 537 10.68 5.05 -7.60
C ARG A 537 12.05 4.56 -8.12
N THR A 538 12.84 3.93 -7.28
CA THR A 538 14.23 3.55 -7.57
C THR A 538 14.60 2.15 -7.08
N GLY A 539 13.61 1.29 -6.81
CA GLY A 539 13.85 -0.10 -6.40
C GLY A 539 14.43 -0.26 -4.99
N VAL A 540 14.17 0.68 -4.07
CA VAL A 540 14.77 0.68 -2.72
C VAL A 540 13.75 0.37 -1.63
N CYS A 541 12.57 1.01 -1.65
CA CYS A 541 11.66 1.04 -0.50
C CYS A 541 10.56 -0.02 -0.52
N HIS A 542 10.48 -0.82 -1.55
CA HIS A 542 9.47 -1.87 -1.77
C HIS A 542 7.99 -1.42 -1.70
N THR A 543 7.69 -0.12 -1.56
CA THR A 543 6.30 0.38 -1.51
C THR A 543 5.49 0.01 -2.74
N CYS A 544 6.13 -0.14 -3.90
CA CYS A 544 5.52 -0.55 -5.16
C CYS A 544 5.62 -2.05 -5.43
N GLU A 545 5.99 -2.85 -4.44
CA GLU A 545 6.08 -4.29 -4.58
C GLU A 545 4.69 -4.88 -4.82
N THR A 546 4.58 -5.67 -5.90
CA THR A 546 3.30 -6.17 -6.39
C THR A 546 3.50 -7.56 -6.98
N ALA A 547 2.53 -8.45 -6.85
CA ALA A 547 2.61 -9.80 -7.37
C ALA A 547 2.60 -9.82 -8.90
N LEU A 548 3.55 -10.55 -9.49
CA LEU A 548 3.56 -10.93 -10.90
C LEU A 548 2.81 -12.24 -11.07
N LEU A 549 1.62 -12.19 -11.66
CA LEU A 549 0.75 -13.36 -11.83
C LEU A 549 1.16 -14.25 -12.98
N ALA A 550 1.70 -13.65 -14.05
CA ALA A 550 2.22 -14.36 -15.22
C ALA A 550 3.21 -13.49 -16.00
N GLY A 551 4.05 -14.16 -16.77
CA GLY A 551 5.08 -13.52 -17.58
C GLY A 551 6.37 -13.25 -16.82
N ARG A 552 7.27 -12.51 -17.46
CA ARG A 552 8.57 -12.12 -16.90
C ARG A 552 8.81 -10.63 -17.10
N VAL A 553 9.50 -10.05 -16.14
CA VAL A 553 9.99 -8.68 -16.22
C VAL A 553 11.51 -8.65 -16.31
N ARG A 554 12.05 -7.54 -16.74
CA ARG A 554 13.46 -7.19 -16.61
C ARG A 554 13.57 -5.94 -15.74
N TYR A 555 14.67 -5.81 -15.04
CA TYR A 555 15.03 -4.63 -14.28
C TYR A 555 16.08 -3.84 -15.04
N ASP A 556 15.72 -2.64 -15.50
CA ASP A 556 16.68 -1.74 -16.14
C ASP A 556 17.57 -1.06 -15.10
N LEU A 557 17.06 -0.96 -13.87
CA LEU A 557 17.79 -0.61 -12.65
C LEU A 557 17.60 -1.75 -11.64
N GLU A 558 18.67 -2.42 -11.27
CA GLU A 558 18.60 -3.49 -10.27
C GLU A 558 18.08 -2.97 -8.93
N PRO A 559 17.10 -3.64 -8.31
CA PRO A 559 16.66 -3.34 -6.97
C PRO A 559 17.81 -3.42 -5.95
N LEU A 560 17.78 -2.57 -4.92
CA LEU A 560 18.75 -2.65 -3.82
C LEU A 560 18.63 -4.00 -3.08
N GLU A 561 17.41 -4.45 -2.87
CA GLU A 561 17.08 -5.81 -2.45
C GLU A 561 16.09 -6.42 -3.45
N PRO A 562 16.19 -7.71 -3.76
CA PRO A 562 15.19 -8.36 -4.60
C PRO A 562 13.82 -8.36 -3.90
N PRO A 563 12.71 -8.25 -4.66
CA PRO A 563 11.37 -8.45 -4.11
C PRO A 563 11.18 -9.89 -3.64
N ALA A 564 10.14 -10.12 -2.82
CA ALA A 564 9.74 -11.46 -2.43
C ALA A 564 9.43 -12.35 -3.65
N ASP A 565 9.59 -13.65 -3.51
CA ASP A 565 9.34 -14.63 -4.58
C ASP A 565 7.93 -14.46 -5.17
N GLY A 566 7.86 -14.33 -6.48
CA GLY A 566 6.61 -14.11 -7.21
C GLY A 566 6.13 -12.65 -7.25
N ASN A 567 6.89 -11.71 -6.67
CA ASN A 567 6.62 -10.29 -6.72
C ASN A 567 7.60 -9.55 -7.64
N ILE A 568 7.25 -8.30 -7.96
CA ILE A 568 8.09 -7.37 -8.72
C ILE A 568 8.04 -5.98 -8.07
N LEU A 569 9.10 -5.20 -8.28
CA LEU A 569 9.10 -3.78 -7.96
C LEU A 569 8.71 -2.98 -9.20
N LEU A 570 7.46 -2.53 -9.26
CA LEU A 570 6.88 -1.85 -10.43
C LEU A 570 7.71 -0.67 -10.94
N CYS A 571 8.33 0.07 -10.03
CA CYS A 571 9.03 1.33 -10.35
C CYS A 571 10.34 1.16 -11.12
N VAL A 572 10.88 -0.05 -11.18
CA VAL A 572 12.12 -0.38 -11.89
C VAL A 572 11.97 -1.58 -12.83
N ALA A 573 10.77 -2.18 -12.89
CA ALA A 573 10.47 -3.31 -13.75
C ALA A 573 9.88 -2.85 -15.09
N SER A 574 10.30 -3.49 -16.18
CA SER A 574 9.68 -3.41 -17.51
C SER A 574 9.33 -4.80 -18.03
N PRO A 575 8.26 -4.98 -18.83
CA PRO A 575 7.84 -6.30 -19.30
C PRO A 575 8.85 -6.85 -20.32
N ALA A 576 9.29 -8.10 -20.12
CA ALA A 576 10.12 -8.84 -21.07
C ALA A 576 9.27 -9.64 -22.08
N GLU A 577 8.05 -9.95 -21.72
CA GLU A 577 7.01 -10.65 -22.49
C GLU A 577 5.63 -10.21 -21.98
N ASP A 578 4.53 -10.78 -22.47
CA ASP A 578 3.20 -10.51 -21.93
C ASP A 578 3.15 -10.79 -20.43
N VAL A 579 2.68 -9.81 -19.64
CA VAL A 579 2.65 -9.90 -18.18
C VAL A 579 1.26 -9.68 -17.62
N VAL A 580 0.98 -10.33 -16.50
CA VAL A 580 -0.21 -10.10 -15.70
C VAL A 580 0.23 -9.69 -14.29
N VAL A 581 -0.18 -8.51 -13.85
CA VAL A 581 0.19 -7.90 -12.57
C VAL A 581 -1.05 -7.80 -11.69
N ASP A 582 -0.91 -8.01 -10.39
CA ASP A 582 -2.02 -7.98 -9.42
C ASP A 582 -2.38 -6.52 -9.01
N LEU A 583 -2.84 -5.73 -9.97
CA LEU A 583 -3.26 -4.32 -9.83
C LEU A 583 -4.67 -4.10 -10.39
#